data_50b54c5d8206f6c4c012aa109fc5ba2f
#
_entry.id   50b54c5d8206f6c4c012aa109fc5ba2f
#
_cell.length_a   1.000
_cell.length_b   1.000
_cell.length_c   1.000
_cell.angle_alpha   90.00
_cell.angle_beta   90.00
_cell.angle_gamma   90.00
#
_symmetry.space_group_name_H-M   'P 1'
#
loop_
_entity.id
_entity.type
_entity.pdbx_description
1 polymer ?
#
loop_
_entity_poly.entity_id
_entity_poly.type
_entity_poly.pdbx_seq_one_letter_code
_entity_poly.pdbx_strand_id
1 'polypeptide(L)'
;MKAQYFDLKGKRALVSGGASGIGSSIVEHLCEQGVEVYFFDIDKKEAQKTIYRIKKKKFKIPTFIKCNIKKIQKYKTSILDIIKKKGPIDILVNNASNDQRHNLEEITEEYWDERMAINLKHYLFAIQTVKKSMVKNKGGSIINLGSVSWFRGAVMFPAYSIAKAGIYGLTRSLARDLGEHNIRINSIAPGSIATERQSKLWLNPKFKK
;
A
#
# COMPACT_ATOMS: atom_id res chain seq x y z
N MET A 1 25.02 11.36 -5.38
CA MET A 1 24.15 11.05 -6.53
C MET A 1 22.93 10.29 -6.02
N LYS A 2 21.73 10.59 -6.53
CA LYS A 2 20.54 9.76 -6.25
C LYS A 2 20.54 8.56 -7.19
N ALA A 3 20.15 7.39 -6.67
CA ALA A 3 20.00 6.19 -7.49
C ALA A 3 18.96 6.39 -8.59
N GLN A 4 19.26 5.97 -9.80
CA GLN A 4 18.34 5.95 -10.94
C GLN A 4 18.14 4.50 -11.41
N TYR A 5 16.88 4.15 -11.63
CA TYR A 5 16.48 2.81 -12.09
C TYR A 5 15.81 2.97 -13.46
N PHE A 6 16.60 2.88 -14.52
CA PHE A 6 16.16 3.17 -15.90
C PHE A 6 15.03 2.26 -16.39
N ASP A 7 14.96 1.04 -15.86
CA ASP A 7 13.91 0.06 -16.15
C ASP A 7 12.54 0.41 -15.55
N LEU A 8 12.49 1.39 -14.62
CA LEU A 8 11.23 1.89 -14.06
C LEU A 8 10.56 2.96 -14.94
N LYS A 9 11.31 3.65 -15.80
CA LYS A 9 10.77 4.72 -16.65
C LYS A 9 9.67 4.19 -17.56
N GLY A 10 8.51 4.84 -17.51
CA GLY A 10 7.34 4.47 -18.30
C GLY A 10 6.51 3.32 -17.75
N LYS A 11 6.98 2.62 -16.69
CA LYS A 11 6.16 1.63 -15.98
C LYS A 11 4.96 2.28 -15.32
N ARG A 12 3.93 1.49 -15.05
CA ARG A 12 2.69 1.92 -14.40
C ARG A 12 2.52 1.29 -13.04
N ALA A 13 2.34 2.13 -12.02
CA ALA A 13 2.19 1.69 -10.63
C ALA A 13 0.83 2.06 -10.05
N LEU A 14 0.27 1.15 -9.23
CA LEU A 14 -0.84 1.43 -8.32
C LEU A 14 -0.33 1.41 -6.88
N VAL A 15 -0.69 2.43 -6.10
CA VAL A 15 -0.32 2.52 -4.68
C VAL A 15 -1.57 2.77 -3.85
N SER A 16 -1.87 1.91 -2.86
CA SER A 16 -2.94 2.15 -1.90
C SER A 16 -2.42 2.93 -0.68
N GLY A 17 -3.20 3.91 -0.18
CA GLY A 17 -2.79 4.77 0.93
C GLY A 17 -1.64 5.71 0.55
N GLY A 18 -1.71 6.32 -0.65
CA GLY A 18 -0.62 7.13 -1.19
C GLY A 18 -0.65 8.60 -0.80
N ALA A 19 -1.62 9.05 -0.01
CA ALA A 19 -1.75 10.47 0.34
C ALA A 19 -0.78 10.94 1.43
N SER A 20 -0.36 10.07 2.33
CA SER A 20 0.47 10.45 3.48
C SER A 20 1.48 9.38 3.88
N GLY A 21 2.37 9.70 4.79
CA GLY A 21 3.32 8.78 5.42
C GLY A 21 4.18 7.99 4.43
N ILE A 22 4.33 6.70 4.66
CA ILE A 22 5.12 5.79 3.82
C ILE A 22 4.60 5.78 2.38
N GLY A 23 3.26 5.72 2.21
CA GLY A 23 2.66 5.69 0.88
C GLY A 23 2.98 6.91 0.04
N SER A 24 2.91 8.12 0.61
CA SER A 24 3.24 9.35 -0.11
C SER A 24 4.72 9.43 -0.51
N SER A 25 5.61 8.87 0.31
CA SER A 25 7.03 8.75 -0.01
C SER A 25 7.25 7.77 -1.17
N ILE A 26 6.57 6.62 -1.17
CA ILE A 26 6.61 5.65 -2.27
C ILE A 26 6.12 6.28 -3.57
N VAL A 27 4.98 6.99 -3.54
CA VAL A 27 4.44 7.69 -4.70
C VAL A 27 5.45 8.69 -5.25
N GLU A 28 6.07 9.49 -4.37
CA GLU A 28 7.06 10.50 -4.76
C GLU A 28 8.28 9.87 -5.44
N HIS A 29 8.88 8.82 -4.83
CA HIS A 29 10.07 8.17 -5.39
C HIS A 29 9.79 7.45 -6.72
N LEU A 30 8.62 6.82 -6.86
CA LEU A 30 8.22 6.24 -8.14
C LEU A 30 8.05 7.32 -9.22
N CYS A 31 7.45 8.46 -8.87
CA CYS A 31 7.34 9.61 -9.79
C CYS A 31 8.70 10.19 -10.17
N GLU A 32 9.66 10.25 -9.24
CA GLU A 32 11.06 10.65 -9.49
C GLU A 32 11.73 9.75 -10.52
N GLN A 33 11.43 8.44 -10.52
CA GLN A 33 11.94 7.46 -11.48
C GLN A 33 11.18 7.47 -12.83
N GLY A 34 10.22 8.38 -13.03
CA GLY A 34 9.44 8.49 -14.27
C GLY A 34 8.32 7.45 -14.41
N VAL A 35 7.93 6.79 -13.33
CA VAL A 35 6.79 5.87 -13.27
C VAL A 35 5.48 6.64 -13.43
N GLU A 36 4.49 6.08 -14.14
CA GLU A 36 3.11 6.57 -14.19
C GLU A 36 2.36 6.05 -12.96
N VAL A 37 2.20 6.89 -11.94
CA VAL A 37 1.65 6.48 -10.65
C VAL A 37 0.18 6.85 -10.52
N TYR A 38 -0.64 5.86 -10.17
CA TYR A 38 -2.02 6.02 -9.71
C TYR A 38 -2.05 5.66 -8.23
N PHE A 39 -2.60 6.54 -7.38
CA PHE A 39 -2.70 6.23 -5.97
C PHE A 39 -4.10 6.43 -5.41
N PHE A 40 -4.49 5.53 -4.53
CA PHE A 40 -5.78 5.51 -3.86
C PHE A 40 -5.65 6.01 -2.43
N ASP A 41 -6.57 6.87 -2.02
CA ASP A 41 -6.71 7.30 -0.64
C ASP A 41 -8.13 7.81 -0.37
N ILE A 42 -8.49 7.95 0.90
CA ILE A 42 -9.73 8.60 1.35
C ILE A 42 -9.52 10.11 1.58
N ASP A 43 -8.30 10.52 1.89
CA ASP A 43 -7.95 11.91 2.25
C ASP A 43 -7.54 12.72 1.02
N LYS A 44 -8.51 13.48 0.50
CA LYS A 44 -8.29 14.38 -0.64
C LYS A 44 -7.31 15.51 -0.31
N LYS A 45 -7.32 16.03 0.93
CA LYS A 45 -6.47 17.17 1.33
C LYS A 45 -5.00 16.75 1.35
N GLU A 46 -4.70 15.63 1.99
CA GLU A 46 -3.32 15.09 2.02
C GLU A 46 -2.85 14.65 0.62
N ALA A 47 -3.75 14.06 -0.19
CA ALA A 47 -3.43 13.73 -1.58
C ALA A 47 -3.00 14.96 -2.40
N GLN A 48 -3.70 16.08 -2.25
CA GLN A 48 -3.34 17.33 -2.93
C GLN A 48 -1.99 17.88 -2.47
N LYS A 49 -1.69 17.81 -1.17
CA LYS A 49 -0.37 18.20 -0.65
C LYS A 49 0.76 17.36 -1.26
N THR A 50 0.54 16.05 -1.35
CA THR A 50 1.50 15.12 -1.95
C THR A 50 1.72 15.43 -3.44
N ILE A 51 0.64 15.65 -4.20
CA ILE A 51 0.73 16.04 -5.63
C ILE A 51 1.48 17.37 -5.78
N TYR A 52 1.15 18.37 -4.96
CA TYR A 52 1.81 19.67 -4.99
C TYR A 52 3.33 19.56 -4.73
N ARG A 53 3.72 18.78 -3.72
CA ARG A 53 5.12 18.52 -3.38
C ARG A 53 5.88 17.88 -4.55
N ILE A 54 5.29 16.89 -5.20
CA ILE A 54 5.86 16.19 -6.36
C ILE A 54 5.98 17.13 -7.55
N LYS A 55 4.94 17.94 -7.83
CA LYS A 55 4.96 18.96 -8.89
C LYS A 55 6.06 19.98 -8.69
N LYS A 56 6.25 20.46 -7.45
CA LYS A 56 7.32 21.43 -7.11
C LYS A 56 8.72 20.87 -7.39
N LYS A 57 8.90 19.56 -7.26
CA LYS A 57 10.15 18.85 -7.57
C LYS A 57 10.34 18.55 -9.06
N LYS A 58 9.38 18.92 -9.91
CA LYS A 58 9.36 18.66 -11.35
C LYS A 58 9.40 17.17 -11.72
N PHE A 59 8.92 16.29 -10.83
CA PHE A 59 8.77 14.88 -11.11
C PHE A 59 7.48 14.60 -11.89
N LYS A 60 7.32 13.38 -12.41
CA LYS A 60 6.10 12.96 -13.10
C LYS A 60 4.91 13.07 -12.14
N ILE A 61 3.86 13.76 -12.57
CA ILE A 61 2.71 14.04 -11.69
C ILE A 61 1.84 12.79 -11.56
N PRO A 62 1.57 12.30 -10.33
CA PRO A 62 0.72 11.14 -10.11
C PRO A 62 -0.78 11.48 -10.24
N THR A 63 -1.59 10.46 -10.49
CA THR A 63 -3.05 10.58 -10.51
C THR A 63 -3.63 10.09 -9.19
N PHE A 64 -4.35 10.97 -8.50
CA PHE A 64 -5.10 10.63 -7.30
C PHE A 64 -6.50 10.10 -7.62
N ILE A 65 -6.90 9.02 -6.94
CA ILE A 65 -8.24 8.45 -7.02
C ILE A 65 -8.81 8.33 -5.61
N LYS A 66 -9.86 9.11 -5.33
CA LYS A 66 -10.55 9.03 -4.04
C LYS A 66 -11.30 7.70 -3.94
N CYS A 67 -10.81 6.80 -3.10
CA CYS A 67 -11.41 5.49 -2.92
C CYS A 67 -11.21 4.98 -1.50
N ASN A 68 -12.29 4.48 -0.90
CA ASN A 68 -12.22 3.72 0.35
C ASN A 68 -11.99 2.25 0.01
N ILE A 69 -10.78 1.77 0.29
CA ILE A 69 -10.34 0.40 -0.01
C ILE A 69 -11.14 -0.69 0.72
N LYS A 70 -11.85 -0.36 1.80
CA LYS A 70 -12.78 -1.28 2.48
C LYS A 70 -13.97 -1.64 1.59
N LYS A 71 -14.38 -0.76 0.68
CA LYS A 71 -15.44 -1.00 -0.31
C LYS A 71 -14.87 -1.76 -1.52
N ILE A 72 -14.66 -3.05 -1.34
CA ILE A 72 -13.91 -3.92 -2.28
C ILE A 72 -14.40 -3.82 -3.72
N GLN A 73 -15.71 -3.84 -3.97
CA GLN A 73 -16.23 -3.76 -5.34
C GLN A 73 -15.85 -2.44 -6.02
N LYS A 74 -16.01 -1.31 -5.32
CA LYS A 74 -15.61 0.00 -5.84
C LYS A 74 -14.10 0.08 -6.08
N TYR A 75 -13.29 -0.50 -5.18
CA TYR A 75 -11.85 -0.55 -5.32
C TYR A 75 -11.43 -1.36 -6.56
N LYS A 76 -11.99 -2.58 -6.73
CA LYS A 76 -11.77 -3.43 -7.91
C LYS A 76 -12.17 -2.71 -9.22
N THR A 77 -13.36 -2.12 -9.25
CA THR A 77 -13.83 -1.36 -10.43
C THR A 77 -12.87 -0.22 -10.77
N SER A 78 -12.42 0.55 -9.77
CA SER A 78 -11.46 1.64 -10.01
C SER A 78 -10.12 1.14 -10.59
N ILE A 79 -9.62 -0.02 -10.14
CA ILE A 79 -8.42 -0.65 -10.71
C ILE A 79 -8.66 -1.09 -12.16
N LEU A 80 -9.80 -1.75 -12.42
CA LEU A 80 -10.15 -2.20 -13.77
C LEU A 80 -10.32 -1.05 -14.76
N ASP A 81 -10.88 0.08 -14.30
CA ASP A 81 -11.02 1.29 -15.12
C ASP A 81 -9.66 1.87 -15.52
N ILE A 82 -8.68 1.85 -14.62
CA ILE A 82 -7.31 2.26 -14.96
C ILE A 82 -6.73 1.30 -16.00
N ILE A 83 -6.84 0.00 -15.78
CA ILE A 83 -6.32 -1.01 -16.72
C ILE A 83 -6.97 -0.85 -18.10
N LYS A 84 -8.29 -0.64 -18.16
CA LYS A 84 -9.02 -0.44 -19.41
C LYS A 84 -8.59 0.81 -20.16
N LYS A 85 -8.40 1.93 -19.45
CA LYS A 85 -8.12 3.25 -20.05
C LYS A 85 -6.64 3.50 -20.34
N LYS A 86 -5.75 2.89 -19.54
CA LYS A 86 -4.32 3.22 -19.54
C LYS A 86 -3.41 2.03 -19.86
N GLY A 87 -3.95 0.82 -19.84
CA GLY A 87 -3.20 -0.41 -20.08
C GLY A 87 -2.77 -1.13 -18.81
N PRO A 88 -1.94 -2.15 -18.91
CA PRO A 88 -1.58 -3.04 -17.81
C PRO A 88 -0.84 -2.33 -16.69
N ILE A 89 -0.94 -2.90 -15.49
CA ILE A 89 -0.22 -2.46 -14.31
C ILE A 89 1.06 -3.29 -14.19
N ASP A 90 2.20 -2.61 -14.09
CA ASP A 90 3.50 -3.26 -13.91
C ASP A 90 3.84 -3.45 -12.41
N ILE A 91 3.40 -2.49 -11.56
CA ILE A 91 3.75 -2.45 -10.14
C ILE A 91 2.49 -2.23 -9.31
N LEU A 92 2.26 -3.12 -8.33
CA LEU A 92 1.23 -2.94 -7.31
C LEU A 92 1.89 -2.77 -5.94
N VAL A 93 1.60 -1.66 -5.25
CA VAL A 93 2.02 -1.44 -3.86
C VAL A 93 0.79 -1.41 -2.97
N ASN A 94 0.58 -2.47 -2.21
CA ASN A 94 -0.41 -2.55 -1.16
C ASN A 94 0.19 -1.96 0.12
N ASN A 95 -0.20 -0.72 0.46
CA ASN A 95 0.36 0.01 1.59
C ASN A 95 -0.71 0.50 2.57
N ALA A 96 -1.93 0.81 2.11
CA ALA A 96 -2.98 1.34 2.98
C ALA A 96 -3.18 0.48 4.23
N SER A 97 -3.18 1.10 5.39
CA SER A 97 -3.39 0.44 6.67
C SER A 97 -3.72 1.43 7.79
N ASN A 98 -4.20 0.91 8.92
CA ASN A 98 -4.49 1.70 10.11
C ASN A 98 -4.04 0.92 11.35
N ASP A 99 -3.07 1.49 12.09
CA ASP A 99 -2.46 0.96 13.29
C ASP A 99 -3.07 1.50 14.59
N GLN A 100 -4.36 1.84 14.58
CA GLN A 100 -5.06 2.33 15.78
C GLN A 100 -4.84 1.37 16.94
N ARG A 101 -4.47 1.93 18.09
CA ARG A 101 -4.23 1.17 19.32
C ARG A 101 -5.56 0.73 19.92
N HIS A 102 -5.58 -0.47 20.50
CA HIS A 102 -6.71 -1.09 21.18
C HIS A 102 -6.24 -2.26 22.03
N ASN A 103 -6.96 -2.54 23.10
CA ASN A 103 -6.75 -3.72 23.94
C ASN A 103 -7.58 -4.90 23.43
N LEU A 104 -7.32 -6.09 23.96
CA LEU A 104 -8.04 -7.31 23.58
C LEU A 104 -9.53 -7.20 23.87
N GLU A 105 -9.88 -6.64 25.03
CA GLU A 105 -11.25 -6.50 25.55
C GLU A 105 -12.09 -5.48 24.75
N GLU A 106 -11.45 -4.61 23.97
CA GLU A 106 -12.12 -3.60 23.13
C GLU A 106 -12.50 -4.15 21.75
N ILE A 107 -12.12 -5.39 21.42
CA ILE A 107 -12.39 -5.98 20.12
C ILE A 107 -13.81 -6.55 20.08
N THR A 108 -14.70 -5.88 19.34
CA THR A 108 -15.98 -6.44 18.91
C THR A 108 -15.82 -7.12 17.54
N GLU A 109 -16.83 -7.89 17.12
CA GLU A 109 -16.85 -8.52 15.78
C GLU A 109 -16.77 -7.46 14.68
N GLU A 110 -17.53 -6.37 14.78
CA GLU A 110 -17.52 -5.26 13.80
C GLU A 110 -16.17 -4.56 13.75
N TYR A 111 -15.54 -4.35 14.92
CA TYR A 111 -14.21 -3.77 14.99
C TYR A 111 -13.18 -4.67 14.32
N TRP A 112 -13.24 -5.98 14.62
CA TRP A 112 -12.39 -6.99 13.99
C TRP A 112 -12.53 -6.98 12.47
N ASP A 113 -13.76 -7.04 11.96
CA ASP A 113 -14.06 -7.06 10.53
C ASP A 113 -13.53 -5.80 9.84
N GLU A 114 -13.72 -4.64 10.48
CA GLU A 114 -13.16 -3.39 9.97
C GLU A 114 -11.63 -3.41 9.92
N ARG A 115 -10.96 -3.92 10.97
CA ARG A 115 -9.49 -4.01 11.00
C ARG A 115 -8.96 -4.96 9.95
N MET A 116 -9.61 -6.10 9.75
CA MET A 116 -9.26 -7.03 8.67
C MET A 116 -9.51 -6.43 7.29
N ALA A 117 -10.61 -5.73 7.11
CA ALA A 117 -10.93 -5.06 5.84
C ALA A 117 -9.86 -4.01 5.45
N ILE A 118 -9.38 -3.21 6.41
CA ILE A 118 -8.44 -2.12 6.15
C ILE A 118 -6.97 -2.56 6.13
N ASN A 119 -6.62 -3.66 6.85
CA ASN A 119 -5.21 -4.04 7.03
C ASN A 119 -4.80 -5.29 6.26
N LEU A 120 -5.76 -6.08 5.70
CA LEU A 120 -5.48 -7.34 5.02
C LEU A 120 -6.34 -7.57 3.77
N LYS A 121 -7.67 -7.51 3.90
CA LYS A 121 -8.61 -7.95 2.86
C LYS A 121 -8.36 -7.30 1.50
N HIS A 122 -8.16 -5.99 1.46
CA HIS A 122 -7.96 -5.26 0.21
C HIS A 122 -6.68 -5.67 -0.54
N TYR A 123 -5.64 -6.18 0.14
CA TYR A 123 -4.41 -6.68 -0.49
C TYR A 123 -4.72 -7.82 -1.45
N LEU A 124 -5.43 -8.84 -0.94
CA LEU A 124 -5.81 -10.00 -1.75
C LEU A 124 -6.61 -9.58 -2.99
N PHE A 125 -7.62 -8.73 -2.81
CA PHE A 125 -8.49 -8.33 -3.91
C PHE A 125 -7.82 -7.41 -4.92
N ALA A 126 -6.86 -6.58 -4.51
CA ALA A 126 -6.05 -5.82 -5.45
C ALA A 126 -5.17 -6.75 -6.29
N ILE A 127 -4.48 -7.70 -5.66
CA ILE A 127 -3.66 -8.73 -6.34
C ILE A 127 -4.51 -9.50 -7.36
N GLN A 128 -5.66 -10.02 -6.93
CA GLN A 128 -6.59 -10.74 -7.79
C GLN A 128 -7.00 -9.90 -9.02
N THR A 129 -7.24 -8.60 -8.80
CA THR A 129 -7.71 -7.70 -9.86
C THR A 129 -6.63 -7.40 -10.89
N VAL A 130 -5.36 -7.21 -10.47
CA VAL A 130 -4.27 -6.91 -11.40
C VAL A 130 -3.67 -8.14 -12.05
N LYS A 131 -3.80 -9.34 -11.45
CA LYS A 131 -3.17 -10.59 -11.93
C LYS A 131 -3.36 -10.81 -13.42
N LYS A 132 -4.61 -10.78 -13.92
CA LYS A 132 -4.91 -11.04 -15.34
C LYS A 132 -4.20 -10.05 -16.28
N SER A 133 -4.09 -8.80 -15.88
CA SER A 133 -3.41 -7.77 -16.67
C SER A 133 -1.90 -7.94 -16.64
N MET A 134 -1.32 -8.30 -15.48
CA MET A 134 0.12 -8.60 -15.35
C MET A 134 0.52 -9.83 -16.17
N VAL A 135 -0.30 -10.90 -16.14
CA VAL A 135 -0.07 -12.11 -16.99
C VAL A 135 -0.03 -11.75 -18.46
N LYS A 136 -1.01 -10.96 -18.95
CA LYS A 136 -1.03 -10.47 -20.34
C LYS A 136 0.21 -9.62 -20.68
N ASN A 137 0.73 -8.88 -19.70
CA ASN A 137 1.91 -8.03 -19.82
C ASN A 137 3.23 -8.82 -19.63
N LYS A 138 3.16 -10.15 -19.51
CA LYS A 138 4.30 -11.07 -19.32
C LYS A 138 5.11 -10.82 -18.05
N GLY A 139 4.46 -10.30 -17.01
CA GLY A 139 5.07 -10.13 -15.70
C GLY A 139 4.59 -8.90 -14.93
N GLY A 140 5.10 -8.75 -13.72
CA GLY A 140 4.78 -7.64 -12.82
C GLY A 140 5.53 -7.73 -11.48
N SER A 141 5.36 -6.70 -10.66
CA SER A 141 5.93 -6.67 -9.31
C SER A 141 4.87 -6.24 -8.30
N ILE A 142 4.67 -7.05 -7.26
CA ILE A 142 3.73 -6.78 -6.18
C ILE A 142 4.52 -6.60 -4.89
N ILE A 143 4.27 -5.50 -4.19
CA ILE A 143 4.90 -5.17 -2.91
C ILE A 143 3.81 -5.00 -1.87
N ASN A 144 3.86 -5.82 -0.83
CA ASN A 144 2.93 -5.79 0.28
C ASN A 144 3.60 -5.19 1.52
N LEU A 145 3.06 -4.09 2.06
CA LEU A 145 3.56 -3.47 3.29
C LEU A 145 3.05 -4.24 4.51
N GLY A 146 3.89 -5.12 5.02
CA GLY A 146 3.71 -5.81 6.30
C GLY A 146 4.02 -4.91 7.50
N SER A 147 4.54 -5.50 8.55
CA SER A 147 5.04 -4.82 9.75
C SER A 147 5.88 -5.80 10.57
N VAL A 148 6.84 -5.29 11.34
CA VAL A 148 7.54 -6.09 12.37
C VAL A 148 6.69 -6.33 13.63
N SER A 149 5.49 -5.73 13.73
CA SER A 149 4.66 -5.77 14.95
C SER A 149 4.34 -7.17 15.43
N TRP A 150 3.90 -8.06 14.54
CA TRP A 150 3.57 -9.44 14.87
C TRP A 150 4.82 -10.25 15.25
N PHE A 151 5.90 -10.00 14.58
CA PHE A 151 7.19 -10.66 14.77
C PHE A 151 7.85 -10.27 16.12
N ARG A 152 7.66 -9.01 16.55
CA ARG A 152 8.22 -8.49 17.80
C ARG A 152 7.30 -8.66 19.00
N GLY A 153 6.13 -9.27 18.85
CA GLY A 153 5.14 -9.35 19.92
C GLY A 153 4.67 -7.97 20.40
N ALA A 154 4.49 -7.02 19.48
CA ALA A 154 4.10 -5.67 19.84
C ALA A 154 2.71 -5.61 20.46
N VAL A 155 2.57 -4.83 21.55
CA VAL A 155 1.36 -4.72 22.37
C VAL A 155 0.40 -3.63 21.87
N MET A 156 -0.85 -3.64 22.38
CA MET A 156 -1.89 -2.61 22.18
C MET A 156 -2.44 -2.49 20.75
N PHE A 157 -2.33 -3.52 19.92
CA PHE A 157 -3.02 -3.58 18.61
C PHE A 157 -3.05 -5.02 18.03
N PRO A 158 -3.65 -5.99 18.76
CA PRO A 158 -3.64 -7.39 18.34
C PRO A 158 -4.28 -7.60 16.97
N ALA A 159 -5.43 -7.00 16.66
CA ALA A 159 -6.07 -7.14 15.35
C ALA A 159 -5.18 -6.63 14.18
N TYR A 160 -4.43 -5.54 14.39
CA TYR A 160 -3.46 -5.07 13.42
C TYR A 160 -2.30 -6.05 13.23
N SER A 161 -1.73 -6.55 14.33
CA SER A 161 -0.61 -7.51 14.29
C SER A 161 -1.01 -8.80 13.58
N ILE A 162 -2.20 -9.33 13.85
CA ILE A 162 -2.75 -10.52 13.16
C ILE A 162 -2.91 -10.26 11.65
N ALA A 163 -3.48 -9.12 11.27
CA ALA A 163 -3.61 -8.75 9.86
C ALA A 163 -2.24 -8.64 9.16
N LYS A 164 -1.23 -8.07 9.84
CA LYS A 164 0.12 -7.94 9.29
C LYS A 164 0.88 -9.27 9.20
N ALA A 165 0.64 -10.21 10.11
CA ALA A 165 1.09 -11.60 10.00
C ALA A 165 0.41 -12.29 8.79
N GLY A 166 -0.88 -12.04 8.59
CA GLY A 166 -1.64 -12.54 7.43
C GLY A 166 -1.08 -12.06 6.09
N ILE A 167 -0.52 -10.85 6.01
CA ILE A 167 0.16 -10.35 4.80
C ILE A 167 1.39 -11.20 4.45
N TYR A 168 2.16 -11.62 5.45
CA TYR A 168 3.29 -12.51 5.23
C TYR A 168 2.83 -13.86 4.66
N GLY A 169 1.81 -14.47 5.25
CA GLY A 169 1.18 -15.70 4.77
C GLY A 169 0.63 -15.56 3.34
N LEU A 170 -0.09 -14.47 3.07
CA LEU A 170 -0.61 -14.13 1.74
C LEU A 170 0.52 -14.03 0.69
N THR A 171 1.60 -13.35 1.03
CA THR A 171 2.75 -13.18 0.12
C THR A 171 3.39 -14.51 -0.20
N ARG A 172 3.66 -15.34 0.80
CA ARG A 172 4.27 -16.66 0.62
C ARG A 172 3.37 -17.63 -0.16
N SER A 173 2.08 -17.64 0.17
CA SER A 173 1.10 -18.50 -0.50
C SER A 173 0.99 -18.20 -2.01
N LEU A 174 1.05 -16.93 -2.39
CA LEU A 174 0.90 -16.54 -3.79
C LEU A 174 2.23 -16.49 -4.58
N ALA A 175 3.38 -16.60 -3.91
CA ALA A 175 4.67 -16.44 -4.57
C ALA A 175 4.92 -17.48 -5.67
N ARG A 176 4.55 -18.75 -5.43
CA ARG A 176 4.71 -19.83 -6.40
C ARG A 176 3.78 -19.64 -7.59
N ASP A 177 2.47 -19.50 -7.33
CA ASP A 177 1.45 -19.36 -8.39
C ASP A 177 1.68 -18.15 -9.30
N LEU A 178 2.15 -17.04 -8.72
CA LEU A 178 2.43 -15.82 -9.48
C LEU A 178 3.77 -15.92 -10.22
N GLY A 179 4.75 -16.65 -9.65
CA GLY A 179 6.07 -16.84 -10.23
C GLY A 179 6.03 -17.52 -11.60
N GLU A 180 5.12 -18.51 -11.80
CA GLU A 180 4.89 -19.16 -13.09
C GLU A 180 4.50 -18.19 -14.21
N HIS A 181 4.00 -17.01 -13.85
CA HIS A 181 3.62 -15.93 -14.76
C HIS A 181 4.62 -14.77 -14.79
N ASN A 182 5.82 -14.97 -14.26
CA ASN A 182 6.84 -13.93 -14.15
C ASN A 182 6.38 -12.70 -13.31
N ILE A 183 5.47 -12.93 -12.35
CA ILE A 183 5.00 -11.91 -11.40
C ILE A 183 5.69 -12.15 -10.06
N ARG A 184 6.53 -11.21 -9.66
CA ARG A 184 7.20 -11.25 -8.35
C ARG A 184 6.28 -10.66 -7.29
N ILE A 185 6.19 -11.30 -6.13
CA ILE A 185 5.46 -10.79 -4.97
C ILE A 185 6.37 -10.83 -3.74
N ASN A 186 6.49 -9.70 -3.06
CA ASN A 186 7.32 -9.55 -1.87
C ASN A 186 6.58 -8.80 -0.77
N SER A 187 6.97 -9.04 0.47
CA SER A 187 6.52 -8.26 1.63
C SER A 187 7.69 -7.50 2.23
N ILE A 188 7.45 -6.23 2.52
CA ILE A 188 8.36 -5.38 3.29
C ILE A 188 7.75 -5.24 4.69
N ALA A 189 8.53 -5.49 5.74
CA ALA A 189 8.11 -5.36 7.13
C ALA A 189 8.79 -4.14 7.79
N PRO A 190 8.24 -2.93 7.65
CA PRO A 190 8.82 -1.75 8.29
C PRO A 190 8.80 -1.86 9.81
N GLY A 191 9.81 -1.29 10.45
CA GLY A 191 9.82 -0.98 11.86
C GLY A 191 9.05 0.32 12.15
N SER A 192 9.45 1.02 13.21
CA SER A 192 8.89 2.34 13.55
C SER A 192 9.43 3.39 12.59
N ILE A 193 8.61 3.83 11.65
CA ILE A 193 8.94 4.89 10.71
C ILE A 193 8.39 6.22 11.22
N ALA A 194 9.24 7.24 11.36
CA ALA A 194 8.87 8.56 11.83
C ALA A 194 8.04 9.34 10.79
N THR A 195 6.83 8.88 10.53
CA THR A 195 5.85 9.63 9.75
C THR A 195 5.21 10.72 10.61
N GLU A 196 4.61 11.73 10.00
CA GLU A 196 3.92 12.81 10.74
C GLU A 196 2.87 12.25 11.72
N ARG A 197 2.08 11.25 11.28
CA ARG A 197 1.13 10.55 12.15
C ARG A 197 1.82 9.84 13.32
N GLN A 198 2.88 9.08 13.06
CA GLN A 198 3.61 8.37 14.12
C GLN A 198 4.25 9.33 15.10
N SER A 199 4.84 10.42 14.61
CA SER A 199 5.45 11.46 15.46
C SER A 199 4.41 12.14 16.35
N LYS A 200 3.22 12.44 15.82
CA LYS A 200 2.15 13.08 16.59
C LYS A 200 1.53 12.15 17.63
N LEU A 201 1.30 10.88 17.31
CA LEU A 201 0.51 9.96 18.14
C LEU A 201 1.35 9.08 19.07
N TRP A 202 2.53 8.63 18.63
CA TRP A 202 3.24 7.54 19.30
C TRP A 202 4.72 7.81 19.60
N LEU A 203 5.38 8.66 18.83
CA LEU A 203 6.78 9.02 19.02
C LEU A 203 6.96 10.31 19.83
N ASN A 204 5.90 10.84 20.43
CA ASN A 204 5.96 11.98 21.33
C ASN A 204 6.67 11.57 22.63
N PRO A 205 7.54 12.43 23.23
CA PRO A 205 8.23 12.17 24.49
C PRO A 205 7.31 11.74 25.65
N LYS A 206 6.03 12.13 25.64
CA LYS A 206 5.03 11.72 26.63
C LYS A 206 4.73 10.20 26.62
N PHE A 207 5.08 9.48 25.55
CA PHE A 207 4.88 8.03 25.40
C PHE A 207 6.19 7.23 25.44
N LYS A 208 7.33 7.90 25.72
CA LYS A 208 8.61 7.24 26.01
C LYS A 208 8.65 6.88 27.50
N LYS A 209 7.80 5.95 27.91
CA LYS A 209 7.99 5.24 29.18
C LYS A 209 8.30 3.78 28.89
#